data_4e26a6def706756db09cd704a5fc6dd4
#
_entry.id   4e26a6def706756db09cd704a5fc6dd4
#
_cell.length_a   1.000
_cell.length_b   1.000
_cell.length_c   1.000
_cell.angle_alpha   90.00
_cell.angle_beta   90.00
_cell.angle_gamma   90.00
#
_symmetry.space_group_name_H-M   'P 1'
#
loop_
_entity.id
_entity.type
_entity.pdbx_description
1 polymer ?
#
loop_
_entity_poly.entity_id
_entity_poly.type
_entity_poly.pdbx_seq_one_letter_code
_entity_poly.pdbx_strand_id
1 'polypeptide(L)'
;MMKKKYFLNANIIDPQNSIDEVGGLIIGENGLIEAAGKKVNTNNIPSREKYIDLKGNYIIPGIVDMRVFVGEPGFEYKENFRTLSEASLSGGVTSVVTMPNTNPIIDNVSIVDFLKRRGRDKAKINIFPTASLTKNLEGTNMTEFGLLQAKGIIGFTDGYKTIQNTRLMSRIMRSAYDLNCLVMQHVEDK
;
A
#
# COMPACT_ATOMS: atom_id res chain seq x y z
N MET A 1 -12.63 4.91 22.31
CA MET A 1 -12.45 3.48 21.99
C MET A 1 -13.57 3.08 21.05
N MET A 2 -13.27 2.31 20.03
CA MET A 2 -14.31 1.74 19.15
C MET A 2 -15.01 0.60 19.89
N LYS A 3 -16.29 0.35 19.60
CA LYS A 3 -16.96 -0.85 20.12
C LYS A 3 -16.45 -2.07 19.34
N LYS A 4 -16.35 -3.23 19.99
CA LYS A 4 -16.08 -4.50 19.30
C LYS A 4 -17.13 -4.73 18.21
N LYS A 5 -16.68 -5.29 17.09
CA LYS A 5 -17.57 -5.65 15.98
C LYS A 5 -17.47 -7.16 15.74
N TYR A 6 -18.63 -7.75 15.55
CA TYR A 6 -18.78 -9.19 15.32
C TYR A 6 -19.42 -9.40 13.95
N PHE A 7 -18.80 -10.20 13.12
CA PHE A 7 -19.30 -10.59 11.80
C PHE A 7 -19.44 -12.11 11.80
N LEU A 8 -20.61 -12.62 11.40
CA LEU A 8 -20.90 -14.05 11.35
C LEU A 8 -21.36 -14.51 9.98
N ASN A 9 -21.36 -15.82 9.77
CA ASN A 9 -21.86 -16.46 8.57
C ASN A 9 -21.13 -15.96 7.30
N ALA A 10 -19.81 -15.85 7.37
CA ALA A 10 -18.96 -15.44 6.25
C ALA A 10 -18.17 -16.63 5.69
N ASN A 11 -17.88 -16.58 4.40
CA ASN A 11 -16.81 -17.35 3.80
C ASN A 11 -15.51 -16.56 3.95
N ILE A 12 -14.59 -17.04 4.79
CA ILE A 12 -13.34 -16.33 5.08
C ILE A 12 -12.22 -16.93 4.27
N ILE A 13 -11.56 -16.10 3.46
CA ILE A 13 -10.38 -16.48 2.67
C ILE A 13 -9.22 -15.61 3.10
N ASP A 14 -8.21 -16.20 3.73
CA ASP A 14 -6.96 -15.53 4.09
C ASP A 14 -5.78 -16.44 3.70
N PRO A 15 -5.18 -16.23 2.52
CA PRO A 15 -4.09 -17.03 2.02
C PRO A 15 -2.85 -17.02 2.92
N GLN A 16 -2.58 -15.90 3.59
CA GLN A 16 -1.41 -15.75 4.46
C GLN A 16 -1.48 -16.68 5.67
N ASN A 17 -2.67 -16.87 6.24
CA ASN A 17 -2.92 -17.73 7.39
C ASN A 17 -3.50 -19.10 7.00
N SER A 18 -3.58 -19.41 5.70
CA SER A 18 -4.17 -20.64 5.16
C SER A 18 -5.60 -20.89 5.64
N ILE A 19 -6.39 -19.82 5.73
CA ILE A 19 -7.82 -19.89 6.09
C ILE A 19 -8.65 -19.86 4.82
N ASP A 20 -9.49 -20.90 4.64
CA ASP A 20 -10.55 -20.99 3.62
C ASP A 20 -11.69 -21.79 4.24
N GLU A 21 -12.54 -21.09 4.98
CA GLU A 21 -13.60 -21.74 5.75
C GLU A 21 -14.79 -20.81 6.05
N VAL A 22 -15.94 -21.43 6.34
CA VAL A 22 -17.11 -20.71 6.84
C VAL A 22 -16.92 -20.41 8.32
N GLY A 23 -17.15 -19.16 8.72
CA GLY A 23 -16.99 -18.74 10.11
C GLY A 23 -17.38 -17.29 10.34
N GLY A 24 -16.65 -16.65 11.24
CA GLY A 24 -16.87 -15.24 11.59
C GLY A 24 -15.55 -14.50 11.82
N LEU A 25 -15.69 -13.21 12.07
CA LEU A 25 -14.60 -12.30 12.37
C LEU A 25 -14.95 -11.44 13.58
N ILE A 26 -14.01 -11.28 14.50
CA ILE A 26 -14.12 -10.37 15.64
C ILE A 26 -13.06 -9.27 15.48
N ILE A 27 -13.52 -8.02 15.43
CA ILE A 27 -12.66 -6.85 15.48
C ILE A 27 -12.74 -6.25 16.88
N GLY A 28 -11.61 -6.15 17.55
CA GLY A 28 -11.47 -5.62 18.88
C GLY A 28 -11.65 -4.10 18.97
N GLU A 29 -11.72 -3.58 20.19
CA GLU A 29 -11.85 -2.14 20.48
C GLU A 29 -10.65 -1.31 19.98
N ASN A 30 -9.50 -1.95 19.79
CA ASN A 30 -8.29 -1.36 19.22
C ASN A 30 -8.26 -1.37 17.68
N GLY A 31 -9.33 -1.90 17.03
CA GLY A 31 -9.44 -2.00 15.58
C GLY A 31 -8.66 -3.18 14.97
N LEU A 32 -8.06 -4.05 15.78
CA LEU A 32 -7.34 -5.24 15.32
C LEU A 32 -8.27 -6.45 15.28
N ILE A 33 -7.94 -7.42 14.42
CA ILE A 33 -8.62 -8.72 14.36
C ILE A 33 -8.22 -9.51 15.62
N GLU A 34 -9.21 -9.85 16.46
CA GLU A 34 -9.00 -10.71 17.63
C GLU A 34 -9.16 -12.20 17.30
N ALA A 35 -10.07 -12.51 16.40
CA ALA A 35 -10.31 -13.88 15.96
C ALA A 35 -10.96 -13.91 14.57
N ALA A 36 -10.63 -14.93 13.80
CA ALA A 36 -11.23 -15.22 12.51
C ALA A 36 -11.38 -16.75 12.32
N GLY A 37 -12.34 -17.15 11.49
CA GLY A 37 -12.57 -18.53 11.10
C GLY A 37 -13.74 -19.22 11.81
N LYS A 38 -13.83 -20.54 11.67
CA LYS A 38 -14.97 -21.36 12.15
C LYS A 38 -15.18 -21.35 13.66
N LYS A 39 -14.14 -21.00 14.42
CA LYS A 39 -14.25 -20.88 15.89
C LYS A 39 -15.08 -19.67 16.30
N VAL A 40 -15.31 -18.72 15.41
CA VAL A 40 -16.14 -17.53 15.68
C VAL A 40 -17.56 -17.82 15.22
N ASN A 41 -18.43 -18.04 16.18
CA ASN A 41 -19.84 -18.37 15.97
C ASN A 41 -20.70 -17.72 17.08
N THR A 42 -22.01 -17.92 17.06
CA THR A 42 -22.94 -17.32 18.02
C THR A 42 -22.61 -17.64 19.47
N ASN A 43 -21.99 -18.79 19.76
CA ASN A 43 -21.65 -19.19 21.14
C ASN A 43 -20.47 -18.39 21.71
N ASN A 44 -19.67 -17.76 20.84
CA ASN A 44 -18.50 -16.95 21.22
C ASN A 44 -18.83 -15.46 21.36
N ILE A 45 -20.09 -15.06 21.08
CA ILE A 45 -20.51 -13.67 21.18
C ILE A 45 -21.34 -13.51 22.46
N PRO A 46 -21.04 -12.52 23.32
CA PRO A 46 -21.87 -12.25 24.48
C PRO A 46 -23.31 -11.94 24.06
N SER A 47 -24.28 -12.50 24.78
CA SER A 47 -25.71 -12.42 24.42
C SER A 47 -26.26 -10.99 24.32
N ARG A 48 -25.54 -9.99 24.85
CA ARG A 48 -25.92 -8.57 24.80
C ARG A 48 -25.31 -7.84 23.59
N GLU A 49 -24.37 -8.46 22.88
CA GLU A 49 -23.68 -7.84 21.75
C GLU A 49 -24.43 -8.12 20.43
N LYS A 50 -24.44 -7.10 19.57
CA LYS A 50 -25.01 -7.23 18.22
C LYS A 50 -23.92 -7.69 17.26
N TYR A 51 -24.30 -8.58 16.37
CA TYR A 51 -23.42 -9.00 15.27
C TYR A 51 -24.03 -8.65 13.92
N ILE A 52 -23.18 -8.60 12.90
CA ILE A 52 -23.56 -8.43 11.50
C ILE A 52 -23.55 -9.81 10.85
N ASP A 53 -24.74 -10.24 10.38
CA ASP A 53 -24.87 -11.47 9.61
C ASP A 53 -24.48 -11.21 8.15
N LEU A 54 -23.42 -11.85 7.68
CA LEU A 54 -22.91 -11.70 6.32
C LEU A 54 -23.59 -12.64 5.32
N LYS A 55 -24.45 -13.54 5.77
CA LYS A 55 -25.29 -14.40 4.90
C LYS A 55 -24.50 -15.15 3.80
N GLY A 56 -23.31 -15.61 4.13
CA GLY A 56 -22.44 -16.32 3.20
C GLY A 56 -21.59 -15.43 2.28
N ASN A 57 -21.60 -14.11 2.47
CA ASN A 57 -20.68 -13.23 1.77
C ASN A 57 -19.24 -13.51 2.17
N TYR A 58 -18.30 -13.11 1.31
CA TYR A 58 -16.88 -13.32 1.54
C TYR A 58 -16.24 -12.23 2.39
N ILE A 59 -15.31 -12.65 3.26
CA ILE A 59 -14.33 -11.79 3.90
C ILE A 59 -12.96 -12.16 3.33
N ILE A 60 -12.27 -11.17 2.79
CA ILE A 60 -10.91 -11.31 2.26
C ILE A 60 -10.02 -10.21 2.85
N PRO A 61 -8.68 -10.38 2.88
CA PRO A 61 -7.76 -9.27 3.14
C PRO A 61 -8.01 -8.11 2.17
N GLY A 62 -7.80 -6.88 2.64
CA GLY A 62 -7.92 -5.72 1.77
C GLY A 62 -6.95 -5.80 0.60
N ILE A 63 -7.41 -5.38 -0.57
CA ILE A 63 -6.61 -5.43 -1.81
C ILE A 63 -5.46 -4.43 -1.71
N VAL A 64 -4.29 -4.82 -2.24
CA VAL A 64 -3.11 -3.97 -2.38
C VAL A 64 -2.89 -3.65 -3.85
N ASP A 65 -2.93 -2.37 -4.21
CA ASP A 65 -2.57 -1.94 -5.57
C ASP A 65 -1.10 -1.48 -5.58
N MET A 66 -0.27 -2.21 -6.31
CA MET A 66 1.18 -2.04 -6.33
C MET A 66 1.67 -0.94 -7.28
N ARG A 67 0.78 -0.29 -8.04
CA ARG A 67 1.19 0.70 -9.04
C ARG A 67 0.15 1.79 -9.27
N VAL A 68 0.13 2.79 -8.40
CA VAL A 68 -0.84 3.87 -8.45
C VAL A 68 -0.18 5.22 -8.70
N PHE A 69 -0.71 5.98 -9.66
CA PHE A 69 -0.36 7.38 -9.83
C PHE A 69 -1.35 8.24 -9.06
N VAL A 70 -0.89 8.96 -8.04
CA VAL A 70 -1.75 9.80 -7.21
C VAL A 70 -1.83 11.26 -7.67
N GLY A 71 -0.84 11.74 -8.45
CA GLY A 71 -0.80 13.12 -8.90
C GLY A 71 -0.38 14.15 -7.82
N GLU A 72 -0.33 13.79 -6.57
CA GLU A 72 0.13 14.64 -5.48
C GLU A 72 1.56 14.26 -5.07
N PRO A 73 2.52 15.20 -5.09
CA PRO A 73 2.38 16.65 -5.38
C PRO A 73 2.35 16.99 -6.87
N GLY A 74 1.76 18.17 -7.17
CA GLY A 74 1.90 18.90 -8.42
C GLY A 74 0.85 18.64 -9.49
N PHE A 75 0.05 17.59 -9.37
CA PHE A 75 -1.05 17.25 -10.29
C PHE A 75 -2.35 16.94 -9.52
N GLU A 76 -2.57 17.63 -8.39
CA GLU A 76 -3.69 17.41 -7.48
C GLU A 76 -5.05 17.61 -8.16
N TYR A 77 -5.07 18.34 -9.28
CA TYR A 77 -6.26 18.53 -10.11
C TYR A 77 -6.71 17.23 -10.83
N LYS A 78 -5.78 16.27 -11.01
CA LYS A 78 -6.09 14.96 -11.59
C LYS A 78 -6.56 14.00 -10.49
N GLU A 79 -5.75 13.89 -9.42
CA GLU A 79 -5.97 12.99 -8.30
C GLU A 79 -5.18 13.48 -7.08
N ASN A 80 -5.72 13.31 -5.89
CA ASN A 80 -5.06 13.60 -4.62
C ASN A 80 -5.31 12.48 -3.61
N PHE A 81 -4.61 12.48 -2.47
CA PHE A 81 -4.72 11.39 -1.48
C PHE A 81 -6.14 11.18 -0.94
N ARG A 82 -6.96 12.21 -0.83
CA ARG A 82 -8.34 12.08 -0.37
C ARG A 82 -9.19 11.37 -1.40
N THR A 83 -9.19 11.84 -2.65
CA THR A 83 -10.02 11.28 -3.74
C THR A 83 -9.56 9.87 -4.09
N LEU A 84 -8.25 9.64 -4.15
CA LEU A 84 -7.67 8.30 -4.29
C LEU A 84 -8.18 7.35 -3.20
N SER A 85 -8.18 7.79 -1.92
CA SER A 85 -8.63 6.94 -0.82
C SER A 85 -10.11 6.59 -0.93
N GLU A 86 -10.96 7.52 -1.34
CA GLU A 86 -12.39 7.31 -1.52
C GLU A 86 -12.65 6.30 -2.66
N ALA A 87 -11.97 6.47 -3.80
CA ALA A 87 -12.05 5.54 -4.92
C ALA A 87 -11.52 4.15 -4.54
N SER A 88 -10.38 4.08 -3.89
CA SER A 88 -9.75 2.83 -3.44
C SER A 88 -10.67 2.04 -2.51
N LEU A 89 -11.22 2.68 -1.48
CA LEU A 89 -12.11 2.03 -0.52
C LEU A 89 -13.38 1.52 -1.17
N SER A 90 -13.94 2.22 -2.15
CA SER A 90 -15.13 1.77 -2.87
C SER A 90 -14.86 0.49 -3.69
N GLY A 91 -13.62 0.26 -4.10
CA GLY A 91 -13.16 -0.96 -4.78
C GLY A 91 -12.55 -2.02 -3.85
N GLY A 92 -12.54 -1.80 -2.52
CA GLY A 92 -11.94 -2.74 -1.56
C GLY A 92 -10.41 -2.68 -1.48
N VAL A 93 -9.78 -1.67 -2.10
CA VAL A 93 -8.33 -1.42 -2.00
C VAL A 93 -8.04 -0.68 -0.70
N THR A 94 -7.22 -1.27 0.16
CA THR A 94 -6.87 -0.73 1.47
C THR A 94 -5.43 -0.24 1.57
N SER A 95 -4.61 -0.57 0.59
CA SER A 95 -3.20 -0.18 0.52
C SER A 95 -2.80 0.09 -0.92
N VAL A 96 -2.04 1.15 -1.14
CA VAL A 96 -1.54 1.51 -2.47
C VAL A 96 -0.05 1.81 -2.44
N VAL A 97 0.66 1.41 -3.49
CA VAL A 97 2.05 1.78 -3.75
C VAL A 97 2.07 2.89 -4.79
N THR A 98 2.51 4.08 -4.38
CA THR A 98 2.43 5.26 -5.24
C THR A 98 3.70 5.46 -6.06
N MET A 99 3.53 5.82 -7.33
CA MET A 99 4.60 6.04 -8.29
C MET A 99 5.29 7.41 -8.08
N PRO A 100 6.61 7.52 -8.39
CA PRO A 100 7.39 8.72 -8.08
C PRO A 100 7.28 9.85 -9.12
N ASN A 101 6.57 9.63 -10.22
CA ASN A 101 6.47 10.56 -11.35
C ASN A 101 5.49 11.72 -11.09
N THR A 102 5.68 12.40 -10.00
CA THR A 102 4.97 13.60 -9.53
C THR A 102 5.72 14.88 -9.93
N ASN A 103 5.25 16.03 -9.52
CA ASN A 103 5.94 17.31 -9.72
C ASN A 103 5.97 18.11 -8.41
N PRO A 104 7.12 18.18 -7.71
CA PRO A 104 8.41 17.60 -8.10
C PRO A 104 8.42 16.05 -8.04
N ILE A 105 9.40 15.46 -8.72
CA ILE A 105 9.66 14.02 -8.70
C ILE A 105 10.04 13.57 -7.28
N ILE A 106 9.62 12.37 -6.87
CA ILE A 106 9.99 11.81 -5.56
C ILE A 106 11.42 11.24 -5.64
N ASP A 107 12.41 12.10 -5.56
CA ASP A 107 13.83 11.77 -5.68
C ASP A 107 14.69 12.27 -4.51
N ASN A 108 14.08 12.90 -3.53
CA ASN A 108 14.76 13.43 -2.35
C ASN A 108 13.91 13.30 -1.08
N VAL A 109 14.57 13.39 0.07
CA VAL A 109 14.00 13.18 1.39
C VAL A 109 12.88 14.18 1.74
N SER A 110 13.01 15.44 1.31
CA SER A 110 12.03 16.48 1.66
C SER A 110 10.65 16.19 1.06
N ILE A 111 10.63 15.67 -0.18
CA ILE A 111 9.38 15.28 -0.85
C ILE A 111 8.77 14.04 -0.18
N VAL A 112 9.60 13.07 0.22
CA VAL A 112 9.12 11.89 0.96
C VAL A 112 8.48 12.31 2.29
N ASP A 113 9.10 13.19 3.06
CA ASP A 113 8.55 13.69 4.31
C ASP A 113 7.23 14.46 4.10
N PHE A 114 7.12 15.22 3.01
CA PHE A 114 5.88 15.87 2.61
C PHE A 114 4.78 14.85 2.33
N LEU A 115 5.05 13.84 1.48
CA LEU A 115 4.09 12.80 1.11
C LEU A 115 3.59 12.01 2.33
N LYS A 116 4.49 11.64 3.24
CA LYS A 116 4.12 10.90 4.45
C LYS A 116 3.17 11.70 5.35
N ARG A 117 3.42 13.01 5.51
CA ARG A 117 2.51 13.90 6.25
C ARG A 117 1.16 14.00 5.54
N ARG A 118 1.16 14.25 4.23
CA ARG A 118 -0.08 14.37 3.45
C ARG A 118 -0.88 13.08 3.44
N GLY A 119 -0.23 11.92 3.24
CA GLY A 119 -0.87 10.61 3.32
C GLY A 119 -1.53 10.39 4.67
N ARG A 120 -0.80 10.60 5.78
CA ARG A 120 -1.35 10.49 7.13
C ARG A 120 -2.56 11.39 7.37
N ASP A 121 -2.51 12.65 6.90
CA ASP A 121 -3.53 13.65 7.21
C ASP A 121 -4.76 13.58 6.30
N LYS A 122 -4.63 13.03 5.09
CA LYS A 122 -5.67 13.06 4.06
C LYS A 122 -6.14 11.69 3.58
N ALA A 123 -5.30 10.66 3.66
CA ALA A 123 -5.67 9.33 3.20
C ALA A 123 -6.44 8.54 4.28
N LYS A 124 -7.39 7.73 3.81
CA LYS A 124 -8.14 6.75 4.63
C LYS A 124 -7.62 5.32 4.43
N ILE A 125 -6.62 5.15 3.58
CA ILE A 125 -5.95 3.89 3.23
C ILE A 125 -4.46 4.02 3.52
N ASN A 126 -3.74 2.90 3.49
CA ASN A 126 -2.29 2.92 3.64
C ASN A 126 -1.63 3.41 2.35
N ILE A 127 -0.76 4.40 2.46
CA ILE A 127 0.03 4.94 1.36
C ILE A 127 1.48 4.51 1.54
N PHE A 128 2.01 3.78 0.57
CA PHE A 128 3.39 3.33 0.53
C PHE A 128 4.10 4.00 -0.66
N PRO A 129 4.87 5.07 -0.43
CA PRO A 129 5.53 5.77 -1.51
C PRO A 129 6.74 4.98 -2.05
N THR A 130 6.93 5.07 -3.37
CA THR A 130 8.20 4.73 -4.03
C THR A 130 8.96 6.01 -4.37
N ALA A 131 10.27 5.88 -4.56
CA ALA A 131 11.11 6.95 -5.08
C ALA A 131 11.67 6.60 -6.46
N SER A 132 12.18 7.60 -7.17
CA SER A 132 12.80 7.37 -8.46
C SER A 132 14.15 6.67 -8.32
N LEU A 133 14.49 5.84 -9.31
CA LEU A 133 15.83 5.26 -9.46
C LEU A 133 16.84 6.33 -9.78
N THR A 134 16.44 7.29 -10.63
CA THR A 134 17.32 8.37 -11.09
C THR A 134 16.74 9.75 -10.78
N LYS A 135 17.62 10.72 -10.55
CA LYS A 135 17.24 12.10 -10.30
C LYS A 135 16.44 12.63 -11.48
N ASN A 136 15.33 13.31 -11.20
CA ASN A 136 14.39 13.86 -12.20
C ASN A 136 13.87 12.84 -13.23
N LEU A 137 14.02 11.53 -12.99
CA LEU A 137 13.71 10.46 -13.97
C LEU A 137 14.47 10.62 -15.28
N GLU A 138 15.73 11.06 -15.24
CA GLU A 138 16.55 11.35 -16.44
C GLU A 138 17.38 10.16 -16.92
N GLY A 139 17.46 9.08 -16.12
CA GLY A 139 18.25 7.91 -16.48
C GLY A 139 19.77 8.13 -16.44
N THR A 140 20.23 9.18 -15.74
CA THR A 140 21.66 9.58 -15.73
C THR A 140 22.32 9.45 -14.36
N ASN A 141 21.72 9.98 -13.32
CA ASN A 141 22.26 10.01 -11.96
C ASN A 141 21.35 9.28 -10.99
N MET A 142 21.89 8.31 -10.28
CA MET A 142 21.17 7.56 -9.26
C MET A 142 20.76 8.46 -8.08
N THR A 143 19.61 8.19 -7.49
CA THR A 143 19.16 8.84 -6.26
C THR A 143 19.85 8.26 -5.02
N GLU A 144 19.64 8.88 -3.86
CA GLU A 144 20.27 8.49 -2.59
C GLU A 144 19.46 7.37 -1.91
N PHE A 145 19.56 6.13 -2.38
CA PHE A 145 18.75 4.99 -1.96
C PHE A 145 18.71 4.81 -0.44
N GLY A 146 19.86 4.84 0.22
CA GLY A 146 19.92 4.62 1.67
C GLY A 146 19.18 5.70 2.47
N LEU A 147 19.28 6.97 2.07
CA LEU A 147 18.57 8.06 2.72
C LEU A 147 17.05 7.97 2.49
N LEU A 148 16.64 7.63 1.26
CA LEU A 148 15.23 7.50 0.89
C LEU A 148 14.59 6.28 1.58
N GLN A 149 15.29 5.15 1.62
CA GLN A 149 14.83 3.95 2.33
C GLN A 149 14.67 4.21 3.83
N ALA A 150 15.64 4.89 4.47
CA ALA A 150 15.55 5.27 5.88
C ALA A 150 14.33 6.16 6.19
N LYS A 151 13.79 6.84 5.18
CA LYS A 151 12.54 7.60 5.26
C LYS A 151 11.28 6.77 4.99
N GLY A 152 11.42 5.47 4.73
CA GLY A 152 10.31 4.54 4.55
C GLY A 152 9.80 4.44 3.12
N ILE A 153 10.67 4.72 2.14
CA ILE A 153 10.45 4.32 0.75
C ILE A 153 10.55 2.79 0.67
N ILE A 154 9.55 2.17 0.04
CA ILE A 154 9.45 0.71 -0.03
C ILE A 154 10.04 0.12 -1.33
N GLY A 155 10.33 0.96 -2.31
CA GLY A 155 10.88 0.54 -3.60
C GLY A 155 11.25 1.71 -4.49
N PHE A 156 11.97 1.42 -5.55
CA PHE A 156 12.51 2.41 -6.47
C PHE A 156 12.09 2.10 -7.90
N THR A 157 11.68 3.13 -8.65
CA THR A 157 11.25 2.99 -10.04
C THR A 157 11.33 4.33 -10.77
N ASP A 158 11.65 4.32 -12.05
CA ASP A 158 11.49 5.51 -12.90
C ASP A 158 10.10 5.53 -13.61
N GLY A 159 9.14 4.77 -13.04
CA GLY A 159 7.76 4.75 -13.50
C GLY A 159 7.62 4.12 -14.89
N TYR A 160 7.33 4.95 -15.88
CA TYR A 160 7.17 4.53 -17.28
C TYR A 160 8.43 4.74 -18.12
N LYS A 161 9.55 5.16 -17.51
CA LYS A 161 10.83 5.34 -18.21
C LYS A 161 11.73 4.16 -17.98
N THR A 162 12.46 3.79 -19.04
CA THR A 162 13.48 2.74 -19.01
C THR A 162 14.87 3.36 -18.85
N ILE A 163 15.70 2.76 -18.01
CA ILE A 163 17.11 3.12 -17.90
C ILE A 163 17.89 2.38 -18.98
N GLN A 164 18.28 3.10 -20.04
CA GLN A 164 19.01 2.52 -21.18
C GLN A 164 20.51 2.27 -20.88
N ASN A 165 21.07 3.02 -19.92
CA ASN A 165 22.47 2.88 -19.55
C ASN A 165 22.68 1.65 -18.65
N THR A 166 23.22 0.57 -19.24
CA THR A 166 23.46 -0.70 -18.55
C THR A 166 24.47 -0.59 -17.40
N ARG A 167 25.48 0.31 -17.49
CA ARG A 167 26.42 0.55 -16.39
C ARG A 167 25.72 1.21 -15.20
N LEU A 168 24.85 2.18 -15.48
CA LEU A 168 24.05 2.79 -14.43
C LEU A 168 23.12 1.76 -13.80
N MET A 169 22.42 0.97 -14.61
CA MET A 169 21.53 -0.08 -14.10
C MET A 169 22.26 -1.11 -13.25
N SER A 170 23.48 -1.52 -13.66
CA SER A 170 24.30 -2.42 -12.85
C SER A 170 24.67 -1.82 -11.48
N ARG A 171 24.96 -0.52 -11.41
CA ARG A 171 25.24 0.19 -10.15
C ARG A 171 23.98 0.26 -9.28
N ILE A 172 22.84 0.60 -9.89
CA ILE A 172 21.53 0.63 -9.21
C ILE A 172 21.23 -0.73 -8.57
N MET A 173 21.34 -1.80 -9.34
CA MET A 173 21.04 -3.16 -8.85
C MET A 173 21.99 -3.59 -7.73
N ARG A 174 23.28 -3.23 -7.80
CA ARG A 174 24.22 -3.50 -6.71
C ARG A 174 23.85 -2.75 -5.44
N SER A 175 23.57 -1.45 -5.54
CA SER A 175 23.15 -0.65 -4.38
C SER A 175 21.81 -1.13 -3.79
N ALA A 176 20.88 -1.53 -4.65
CA ALA A 176 19.61 -2.08 -4.23
C ALA A 176 19.78 -3.42 -3.48
N TYR A 177 20.67 -4.28 -3.96
CA TYR A 177 21.01 -5.54 -3.31
C TYR A 177 21.65 -5.29 -1.93
N ASP A 178 22.65 -4.42 -1.84
CA ASP A 178 23.34 -4.10 -0.58
C ASP A 178 22.40 -3.51 0.49
N LEU A 179 21.39 -2.78 0.06
CA LEU A 179 20.38 -2.14 0.92
C LEU A 179 19.08 -2.95 1.06
N ASN A 180 18.98 -4.11 0.42
CA ASN A 180 17.75 -4.91 0.35
C ASN A 180 16.53 -4.08 -0.14
N CYS A 181 16.72 -3.28 -1.20
CA CYS A 181 15.69 -2.44 -1.79
C CYS A 181 15.01 -3.12 -2.98
N LEU A 182 13.70 -2.96 -3.08
CA LEU A 182 12.94 -3.38 -4.26
C LEU A 182 13.21 -2.42 -5.43
N VAL A 183 13.52 -2.97 -6.61
CA VAL A 183 13.60 -2.23 -7.87
C VAL A 183 12.50 -2.70 -8.80
N MET A 184 11.72 -1.75 -9.32
CA MET A 184 10.67 -1.98 -10.30
C MET A 184 11.06 -1.25 -11.59
N GLN A 185 11.40 -2.00 -12.63
CA GLN A 185 11.86 -1.44 -13.90
C GLN A 185 10.76 -1.56 -14.97
N HIS A 186 10.51 -0.47 -15.68
CA HIS A 186 9.78 -0.53 -16.94
C HIS A 186 10.69 -1.05 -18.03
N VAL A 187 10.29 -2.12 -18.70
CA VAL A 187 11.11 -2.78 -19.70
C VAL A 187 10.64 -2.36 -21.09
N GLU A 188 11.46 -1.59 -21.78
CA GLU A 188 11.20 -1.10 -23.13
C GLU A 188 12.56 -0.94 -23.85
N ASP A 189 12.66 -1.44 -25.06
CA ASP A 189 13.78 -1.21 -25.95
C ASP A 189 13.45 -0.03 -26.89
N LYS A 190 14.35 0.96 -26.99
CA LYS A 190 14.17 2.18 -27.80
C LYS A 190 15.26 2.30 -28.83
#